data_15c7faaa09cf9318311bb13b9e1dc532
#
_entry.id   15c7faaa09cf9318311bb13b9e1dc532
#
_cell.length_a   1.000
_cell.length_b   1.000
_cell.length_c   1.000
_cell.angle_alpha   90.00
_cell.angle_beta   90.00
_cell.angle_gamma   90.00
#
_symmetry.space_group_name_H-M   'P 1'
#
loop_
_entity.id
_entity.type
_entity.pdbx_description
1 polymer ?
#
loop_
_entity_poly.entity_id
_entity_poly.type
_entity_poly.pdbx_seq_one_letter_code
_entity_poly.pdbx_strand_id
1 'polypeptide(L)'
;AREILDSGVAGPLMFIRGRYGHGGGPGYDKNWRAVEDLSGGGEAIDQGMHLIDLSRWYMGDFPNVQGQIATYFWDMPVEDNVFLLLQTAAGQTAQLHATWTEWKNLFSLEIYGKYGKIDISGLGRSYGVEKLTYYQMAPDLLPPSKVEFEYPGEDLSWELEFAAFLTDIREGRDPEPGVRDAQAALRIVEAIYKENGR
;
A
#
# COMPACT_ATOMS: atom_id res chain seq x y z
N ALA A 1 11.21 -4.44 7.22
CA ALA A 1 10.94 -5.12 5.94
C ALA A 1 12.02 -4.79 4.89
N ARG A 2 12.31 -3.51 4.66
CA ARG A 2 13.34 -3.09 3.70
C ARG A 2 14.71 -3.70 4.01
N GLU A 3 15.14 -3.67 5.27
CA GLU A 3 16.40 -4.26 5.72
C GLU A 3 16.47 -5.77 5.44
N ILE A 4 15.36 -6.49 5.65
CA ILE A 4 15.29 -7.94 5.34
C ILE A 4 15.46 -8.18 3.83
N LEU A 5 14.81 -7.38 2.98
CA LEU A 5 14.96 -7.48 1.54
C LEU A 5 16.38 -7.12 1.08
N ASP A 6 16.94 -6.05 1.59
CA ASP A 6 18.28 -5.57 1.23
C ASP A 6 19.38 -6.52 1.68
N SER A 7 19.16 -7.29 2.76
CA SER A 7 20.08 -8.35 3.19
C SER A 7 20.16 -9.52 2.21
N GLY A 8 19.18 -9.62 1.29
CA GLY A 8 19.09 -10.72 0.32
C GLY A 8 18.56 -12.03 0.88
N VAL A 9 18.26 -12.13 2.18
CA VAL A 9 17.81 -13.39 2.82
C VAL A 9 16.48 -13.90 2.27
N ALA A 10 15.59 -13.00 1.85
CA ALA A 10 14.32 -13.36 1.20
C ALA A 10 14.49 -13.81 -0.26
N GLY A 11 15.68 -13.62 -0.84
CA GLY A 11 15.95 -13.90 -2.25
C GLY A 11 15.33 -12.87 -3.20
N PRO A 12 15.42 -13.10 -4.52
CA PRO A 12 14.81 -12.23 -5.51
C PRO A 12 13.31 -12.06 -5.27
N LEU A 13 12.86 -10.79 -5.29
CA LEU A 13 11.46 -10.43 -5.12
C LEU A 13 10.62 -10.95 -6.29
N MET A 14 9.49 -11.60 -6.00
CA MET A 14 8.61 -12.19 -6.99
C MET A 14 7.30 -11.41 -7.15
N PHE A 15 6.58 -11.22 -6.06
CA PHE A 15 5.30 -10.50 -6.08
C PHE A 15 4.93 -9.92 -4.72
N ILE A 16 3.99 -8.99 -4.74
CA ILE A 16 3.37 -8.36 -3.55
C ILE A 16 1.86 -8.59 -3.59
N ARG A 17 1.25 -8.82 -2.41
CA ARG A 17 -0.19 -8.70 -2.20
C ARG A 17 -0.45 -7.67 -1.11
N GLY A 18 -1.32 -6.71 -1.39
CA GLY A 18 -1.66 -5.65 -0.44
C GLY A 18 -3.17 -5.47 -0.30
N ARG A 19 -3.61 -5.26 0.94
CA ARG A 19 -4.99 -4.87 1.26
C ARG A 19 -4.98 -3.73 2.26
N TYR A 20 -5.79 -2.73 2.00
CA TYR A 20 -5.94 -1.59 2.88
C TYR A 20 -7.40 -1.12 2.85
N GLY A 21 -8.04 -1.06 3.99
CA GLY A 21 -9.44 -0.66 4.01
C GLY A 21 -10.03 -0.48 5.39
N HIS A 22 -11.19 0.16 5.39
CA HIS A 22 -12.07 0.31 6.55
C HIS A 22 -13.53 0.28 6.10
N GLY A 23 -14.47 0.26 7.04
CA GLY A 23 -15.90 0.20 6.72
C GLY A 23 -16.58 1.56 6.58
N GLY A 24 -15.86 2.67 6.76
CA GLY A 24 -16.49 3.98 6.91
C GLY A 24 -17.30 4.05 8.21
N GLY A 25 -18.46 4.69 8.16
CA GLY A 25 -19.39 4.83 9.28
C GLY A 25 -20.69 5.51 8.83
N PRO A 26 -21.70 5.62 9.69
CA PRO A 26 -22.94 6.30 9.33
C PRO A 26 -22.69 7.71 8.78
N GLY A 27 -23.17 8.00 7.57
CA GLY A 27 -22.97 9.27 6.88
C GLY A 27 -21.64 9.41 6.14
N TYR A 28 -20.87 8.32 5.95
CA TYR A 28 -19.64 8.34 5.18
C TYR A 28 -19.86 8.80 3.73
N ASP A 29 -20.98 8.42 3.14
CA ASP A 29 -21.48 8.88 1.83
C ASP A 29 -21.67 10.40 1.70
N LYS A 30 -21.68 11.13 2.83
CA LYS A 30 -21.77 12.59 2.91
C LYS A 30 -20.47 13.27 3.33
N ASN A 31 -19.42 12.51 3.54
CA ASN A 31 -18.09 13.03 3.85
C ASN A 31 -17.52 13.74 2.61
N TRP A 32 -16.58 14.67 2.82
CA TRP A 32 -15.88 15.36 1.72
C TRP A 32 -15.16 14.37 0.76
N ARG A 33 -14.77 13.20 1.25
CA ARG A 33 -14.18 12.12 0.43
C ARG A 33 -15.15 11.53 -0.58
N ALA A 34 -16.45 11.61 -0.30
CA ALA A 34 -17.49 11.18 -1.22
C ALA A 34 -17.86 12.24 -2.27
N VAL A 35 -17.25 13.43 -2.21
CA VAL A 35 -17.54 14.55 -3.13
C VAL A 35 -16.39 14.65 -4.13
N GLU A 36 -16.61 14.22 -5.37
CA GLU A 36 -15.58 14.10 -6.41
C GLU A 36 -14.79 15.40 -6.65
N ASP A 37 -15.47 16.54 -6.70
CA ASP A 37 -14.84 17.88 -6.89
C ASP A 37 -13.89 18.27 -5.75
N LEU A 38 -14.04 17.65 -4.57
CA LEU A 38 -13.19 17.93 -3.40
C LEU A 38 -12.10 16.89 -3.21
N SER A 39 -12.42 15.62 -3.46
CA SER A 39 -11.50 14.49 -3.22
C SER A 39 -10.67 14.13 -4.46
N GLY A 40 -11.14 14.45 -5.65
CA GLY A 40 -10.54 14.04 -6.92
C GLY A 40 -10.81 12.59 -7.31
N GLY A 41 -11.56 11.85 -6.49
CA GLY A 41 -11.90 10.45 -6.68
C GLY A 41 -12.25 9.76 -5.36
N GLY A 42 -12.37 8.45 -5.38
CA GLY A 42 -12.71 7.63 -4.22
C GLY A 42 -11.51 6.90 -3.63
N GLU A 43 -11.70 5.61 -3.40
CA GLU A 43 -10.73 4.77 -2.69
C GLU A 43 -9.40 4.57 -3.43
N ALA A 44 -9.40 4.67 -4.76
CA ALA A 44 -8.17 4.55 -5.54
C ALA A 44 -7.16 5.65 -5.20
N ILE A 45 -7.63 6.89 -5.09
CA ILE A 45 -6.79 8.04 -4.75
C ILE A 45 -6.60 8.22 -3.24
N ASP A 46 -7.52 7.73 -2.39
CA ASP A 46 -7.38 7.79 -0.93
C ASP A 46 -6.41 6.70 -0.44
N GLN A 47 -6.86 5.48 -0.20
CA GLN A 47 -6.01 4.43 0.35
C GLN A 47 -5.25 3.62 -0.72
N GLY A 48 -5.78 3.52 -1.94
CA GLY A 48 -5.12 2.84 -3.05
C GLY A 48 -3.74 3.41 -3.37
N MET A 49 -3.58 4.74 -3.33
CA MET A 49 -2.29 5.41 -3.53
C MET A 49 -1.21 4.92 -2.57
N HIS A 50 -1.54 4.69 -1.30
CA HIS A 50 -0.57 4.22 -0.31
C HIS A 50 -0.05 2.82 -0.64
N LEU A 51 -0.93 1.91 -1.08
CA LEU A 51 -0.53 0.58 -1.51
C LEU A 51 0.32 0.61 -2.79
N ILE A 52 -0.01 1.49 -3.74
CA ILE A 52 0.76 1.71 -4.96
C ILE A 52 2.16 2.22 -4.62
N ASP A 53 2.25 3.25 -3.77
CA ASP A 53 3.53 3.85 -3.39
C ASP A 53 4.42 2.87 -2.64
N LEU A 54 3.90 2.16 -1.63
CA LEU A 54 4.62 1.09 -0.94
C LEU A 54 5.11 0.00 -1.91
N SER A 55 4.28 -0.42 -2.85
CA SER A 55 4.66 -1.43 -3.83
C SER A 55 5.77 -0.92 -4.75
N ARG A 56 5.70 0.35 -5.19
CA ARG A 56 6.77 0.99 -5.96
C ARG A 56 8.08 1.09 -5.17
N TRP A 57 8.00 1.41 -3.89
CA TRP A 57 9.20 1.49 -3.04
C TRP A 57 9.95 0.15 -2.95
N TYR A 58 9.23 -0.98 -3.00
CA TYR A 58 9.85 -2.31 -2.97
C TYR A 58 10.24 -2.84 -4.35
N MET A 59 9.46 -2.56 -5.39
CA MET A 59 9.57 -3.23 -6.70
C MET A 59 9.99 -2.30 -7.84
N GLY A 60 9.98 -0.98 -7.62
CA GLY A 60 10.16 0.00 -8.69
C GLY A 60 8.89 0.28 -9.50
N ASP A 61 9.05 0.82 -10.69
CA ASP A 61 7.93 1.29 -11.50
C ASP A 61 7.12 0.16 -12.15
N PHE A 62 5.83 0.44 -12.35
CA PHE A 62 4.87 -0.46 -12.99
C PHE A 62 4.43 0.09 -14.36
N PRO A 63 5.10 -0.29 -15.46
CA PRO A 63 4.68 0.11 -16.81
C PRO A 63 3.38 -0.55 -17.25
N ASN A 64 3.04 -1.72 -16.72
CA ASN A 64 1.79 -2.41 -17.01
C ASN A 64 0.84 -2.26 -15.83
N VAL A 65 -0.28 -1.58 -16.08
CA VAL A 65 -1.29 -1.23 -15.07
C VAL A 65 -2.63 -1.76 -15.55
N GLN A 66 -3.30 -2.53 -14.69
CA GLN A 66 -4.67 -2.99 -14.89
C GLN A 66 -5.43 -2.80 -13.58
N GLY A 67 -6.69 -2.39 -13.66
CA GLY A 67 -7.49 -2.25 -12.47
C GLY A 67 -8.97 -2.03 -12.74
N GLN A 68 -9.74 -2.32 -11.72
CA GLN A 68 -11.17 -2.10 -11.71
C GLN A 68 -11.54 -1.27 -10.49
N ILE A 69 -12.31 -0.22 -10.73
CA ILE A 69 -12.98 0.56 -9.68
C ILE A 69 -14.48 0.23 -9.67
N ALA A 70 -15.06 0.26 -8.48
CA ALA A 70 -16.50 0.01 -8.33
C ALA A 70 -17.03 0.71 -7.09
N THR A 71 -18.31 1.04 -7.12
CA THR A 71 -19.08 1.47 -5.94
C THR A 71 -20.10 0.38 -5.63
N TYR A 72 -19.85 -0.39 -4.58
CA TYR A 72 -20.67 -1.55 -4.25
C TYR A 72 -21.66 -1.29 -3.12
N PHE A 73 -21.29 -0.48 -2.17
CA PHE A 73 -22.05 -0.33 -0.93
C PHE A 73 -22.52 1.09 -0.67
N TRP A 74 -21.64 2.08 -0.79
CA TRP A 74 -21.95 3.45 -0.46
C TRP A 74 -22.70 4.14 -1.59
N ASP A 75 -23.75 4.92 -1.26
CA ASP A 75 -24.51 5.73 -2.24
C ASP A 75 -23.76 7.06 -2.50
N MET A 76 -22.72 6.98 -3.32
CA MET A 76 -21.84 8.12 -3.64
C MET A 76 -21.31 8.04 -5.09
N PRO A 77 -20.93 9.18 -5.69
CA PRO A 77 -20.45 9.23 -7.09
C PRO A 77 -19.02 8.69 -7.28
N VAL A 78 -18.26 8.53 -6.20
CA VAL A 78 -16.89 8.01 -6.25
C VAL A 78 -16.83 6.53 -5.89
N GLU A 79 -15.78 5.84 -6.29
CA GLU A 79 -15.63 4.42 -6.01
C GLU A 79 -15.30 4.13 -4.54
N ASP A 80 -15.89 3.08 -3.98
CA ASP A 80 -15.60 2.57 -2.64
C ASP A 80 -14.67 1.36 -2.66
N ASN A 81 -14.31 0.88 -3.85
CA ASN A 81 -13.40 -0.23 -4.05
C ASN A 81 -12.50 -0.01 -5.26
N VAL A 82 -11.22 -0.40 -5.14
CA VAL A 82 -10.27 -0.50 -6.24
C VAL A 82 -9.49 -1.81 -6.16
N PHE A 83 -9.47 -2.55 -7.27
CA PHE A 83 -8.70 -3.78 -7.46
C PHE A 83 -7.62 -3.51 -8.50
N LEU A 84 -6.36 -3.76 -8.15
CA LEU A 84 -5.23 -3.44 -9.01
C LEU A 84 -4.37 -4.69 -9.26
N LEU A 85 -3.92 -4.81 -10.49
CA LEU A 85 -2.89 -5.75 -10.91
C LEU A 85 -1.81 -4.97 -11.67
N LEU A 86 -0.69 -4.73 -10.99
CA LEU A 86 0.42 -3.93 -11.50
C LEU A 86 1.60 -4.85 -11.81
N GLN A 87 2.32 -4.59 -12.90
CA GLN A 87 3.46 -5.41 -13.28
C GLN A 87 4.67 -4.56 -13.66
N THR A 88 5.84 -4.92 -13.11
CA THR A 88 7.12 -4.30 -13.45
C THR A 88 7.61 -4.74 -14.83
N ALA A 89 8.58 -4.05 -15.40
CA ALA A 89 9.23 -4.46 -16.64
C ALA A 89 9.91 -5.84 -16.55
N ALA A 90 10.30 -6.27 -15.34
CA ALA A 90 10.89 -7.59 -15.08
C ALA A 90 9.85 -8.70 -14.89
N GLY A 91 8.54 -8.37 -14.96
CA GLY A 91 7.45 -9.32 -14.82
C GLY A 91 6.99 -9.61 -13.39
N GLN A 92 7.56 -8.91 -12.40
CA GLN A 92 7.09 -8.99 -11.00
C GLN A 92 5.71 -8.34 -10.88
N THR A 93 4.85 -8.88 -10.02
CA THR A 93 3.44 -8.47 -9.94
C THR A 93 3.07 -7.97 -8.54
N ALA A 94 2.32 -6.86 -8.49
CA ALA A 94 1.62 -6.42 -7.28
C ALA A 94 0.10 -6.58 -7.49
N GLN A 95 -0.54 -7.32 -6.58
CA GLN A 95 -2.00 -7.45 -6.49
C GLN A 95 -2.48 -6.67 -5.28
N LEU A 96 -3.23 -5.60 -5.51
CA LEU A 96 -3.63 -4.66 -4.47
C LEU A 96 -5.14 -4.49 -4.44
N HIS A 97 -5.69 -4.32 -3.24
CA HIS A 97 -7.10 -4.02 -3.02
C HIS A 97 -7.24 -2.98 -1.93
N ALA A 98 -7.81 -1.83 -2.27
CA ALA A 98 -8.20 -0.83 -1.28
C ALA A 98 -9.73 -0.68 -1.27
N THR A 99 -10.32 -0.45 -0.06
CA THR A 99 -11.77 -0.52 0.08
C THR A 99 -12.32 0.23 1.30
N TRP A 100 -13.44 0.91 1.11
CA TRP A 100 -14.28 1.44 2.19
C TRP A 100 -15.40 0.46 2.61
N THR A 101 -15.27 -0.82 2.26
CA THR A 101 -16.25 -1.86 2.60
C THR A 101 -15.64 -3.03 3.38
N GLU A 102 -14.51 -2.83 4.06
CA GLU A 102 -13.83 -3.89 4.82
C GLU A 102 -14.53 -4.24 6.15
N TRP A 103 -15.49 -3.42 6.61
CA TRP A 103 -16.27 -3.55 7.86
C TRP A 103 -15.44 -3.49 9.16
N LYS A 104 -14.16 -3.73 9.09
CA LYS A 104 -13.19 -3.59 10.16
C LYS A 104 -11.88 -3.08 9.55
N ASN A 105 -11.26 -2.12 10.19
CA ASN A 105 -9.98 -1.60 9.73
C ASN A 105 -8.98 -2.73 9.50
N LEU A 106 -8.44 -2.81 8.29
CA LEU A 106 -7.49 -3.82 7.85
C LEU A 106 -6.33 -3.16 7.10
N PHE A 107 -5.11 -3.48 7.49
CA PHE A 107 -3.93 -3.28 6.67
C PHE A 107 -3.13 -4.57 6.62
N SER A 108 -2.76 -5.01 5.43
CA SER A 108 -1.95 -6.20 5.21
C SER A 108 -1.12 -6.02 3.95
N LEU A 109 0.18 -6.20 4.05
CA LEU A 109 1.11 -6.19 2.94
C LEU A 109 2.02 -7.41 3.00
N GLU A 110 1.89 -8.30 2.04
CA GLU A 110 2.69 -9.52 1.93
C GLU A 110 3.69 -9.37 0.78
N ILE A 111 4.97 -9.53 1.08
CA ILE A 111 6.08 -9.41 0.12
C ILE A 111 6.71 -10.78 -0.04
N TYR A 112 6.69 -11.32 -1.25
CA TYR A 112 7.16 -12.67 -1.55
C TYR A 112 8.47 -12.63 -2.30
N GLY A 113 9.53 -13.11 -1.67
CA GLY A 113 10.79 -13.45 -2.30
C GLY A 113 10.91 -14.96 -2.58
N LYS A 114 11.92 -15.32 -3.34
CA LYS A 114 12.14 -16.72 -3.73
C LYS A 114 12.44 -17.64 -2.53
N TYR A 115 13.04 -17.09 -1.46
CA TYR A 115 13.51 -17.86 -0.30
C TYR A 115 12.80 -17.48 0.99
N GLY A 116 11.90 -16.53 0.95
CA GLY A 116 11.16 -16.10 2.13
C GLY A 116 10.03 -15.16 1.81
N LYS A 117 9.11 -15.02 2.78
CA LYS A 117 7.97 -14.11 2.72
C LYS A 117 8.05 -13.15 3.91
N ILE A 118 7.75 -11.90 3.67
CA ILE A 118 7.51 -10.89 4.70
C ILE A 118 6.01 -10.60 4.73
N ASP A 119 5.43 -10.62 5.91
CA ASP A 119 4.03 -10.27 6.17
C ASP A 119 3.99 -9.08 7.11
N ILE A 120 3.40 -7.98 6.67
CA ILE A 120 3.20 -6.77 7.48
C ILE A 120 1.70 -6.62 7.70
N SER A 121 1.29 -6.50 8.98
CA SER A 121 -0.09 -6.29 9.37
C SER A 121 -0.22 -5.23 10.45
N GLY A 122 -1.36 -4.55 10.47
CA GLY A 122 -1.60 -3.41 11.36
C GLY A 122 -0.98 -2.11 10.83
N LEU A 123 -1.55 -0.98 11.22
CA LEU A 123 -1.10 0.36 10.83
C LEU A 123 -1.69 1.39 11.80
N GLY A 124 -0.82 2.27 12.36
CA GLY A 124 -1.25 3.43 13.12
C GLY A 124 -2.29 3.15 14.20
N ARG A 125 -2.17 2.04 14.93
CA ARG A 125 -3.07 1.58 16.01
C ARG A 125 -4.52 1.31 15.59
N SER A 126 -5.13 2.16 14.77
CA SER A 126 -6.53 2.00 14.35
C SER A 126 -6.77 0.76 13.49
N TYR A 127 -5.71 0.25 12.86
CA TYR A 127 -5.70 -0.97 12.05
C TYR A 127 -5.08 -2.17 12.80
N GLY A 128 -4.91 -2.08 14.10
CA GLY A 128 -4.31 -3.10 14.97
C GLY A 128 -2.85 -2.84 15.29
N VAL A 129 -2.28 -3.67 16.18
CA VAL A 129 -0.85 -3.63 16.50
C VAL A 129 -0.04 -3.95 15.26
N GLU A 130 0.95 -3.11 14.97
CA GLU A 130 1.83 -3.32 13.84
C GLU A 130 2.73 -4.52 14.08
N LYS A 131 2.73 -5.43 13.13
CA LYS A 131 3.52 -6.66 13.16
C LYS A 131 4.23 -6.88 11.84
N LEU A 132 5.44 -7.40 11.94
CA LEU A 132 6.19 -7.92 10.81
C LEU A 132 6.55 -9.37 11.11
N THR A 133 6.18 -10.27 10.21
CA THR A 133 6.58 -11.68 10.28
C THR A 133 7.43 -12.03 9.06
N TYR A 134 8.65 -12.48 9.28
CA TYR A 134 9.48 -13.08 8.23
C TYR A 134 9.37 -14.59 8.29
N TYR A 135 9.00 -15.19 7.17
CA TYR A 135 8.95 -16.64 6.97
C TYR A 135 10.10 -17.06 6.07
N GLN A 136 10.96 -17.93 6.56
CA GLN A 136 12.00 -18.55 5.74
C GLN A 136 11.44 -19.81 5.09
N MET A 137 11.43 -19.86 3.77
CA MET A 137 10.91 -20.99 3.02
C MET A 137 11.84 -22.20 3.16
N ALA A 138 11.24 -23.35 3.45
CA ALA A 138 11.95 -24.62 3.54
C ALA A 138 11.82 -25.40 2.21
N PRO A 139 12.92 -25.89 1.63
CA PRO A 139 12.88 -26.60 0.33
C PRO A 139 12.10 -27.92 0.36
N ASP A 140 11.92 -28.51 1.53
CA ASP A 140 11.25 -29.79 1.77
C ASP A 140 9.74 -29.68 2.01
N LEU A 141 9.18 -28.49 1.78
CA LEU A 141 7.76 -28.18 1.99
C LEU A 141 7.25 -28.37 3.43
N LEU A 142 8.14 -28.44 4.41
CA LEU A 142 7.78 -28.37 5.82
C LEU A 142 7.29 -26.96 6.16
N PRO A 143 6.55 -26.78 7.27
CA PRO A 143 6.16 -25.45 7.73
C PRO A 143 7.39 -24.55 7.85
N PRO A 144 7.36 -23.33 7.26
CA PRO A 144 8.49 -22.41 7.30
C PRO A 144 8.81 -21.97 8.73
N SER A 145 10.08 -21.84 9.04
CA SER A 145 10.48 -21.13 10.25
C SER A 145 10.06 -19.68 10.15
N LYS A 146 9.70 -19.05 11.28
CA LYS A 146 9.30 -17.63 11.31
C LYS A 146 10.00 -16.85 12.41
N VAL A 147 10.20 -15.58 12.13
CA VAL A 147 10.59 -14.56 13.11
C VAL A 147 9.51 -13.48 13.09
N GLU A 148 9.03 -13.08 14.24
CA GLU A 148 7.96 -12.10 14.40
C GLU A 148 8.45 -10.91 15.21
N PHE A 149 8.15 -9.71 14.74
CA PHE A 149 8.40 -8.44 15.41
C PHE A 149 7.08 -7.73 15.62
N GLU A 150 6.82 -7.31 16.85
CA GLU A 150 5.66 -6.50 17.20
C GLU A 150 6.10 -5.09 17.58
N TYR A 151 5.31 -4.10 17.16
CA TYR A 151 5.55 -2.68 17.44
C TYR A 151 4.36 -2.09 18.20
N PRO A 152 4.21 -2.40 19.51
CA PRO A 152 3.05 -1.96 20.31
C PRO A 152 3.15 -0.50 20.77
N GLY A 153 4.21 0.20 20.38
CA GLY A 153 4.50 1.58 20.81
C GLY A 153 3.51 2.63 20.29
N GLU A 154 3.80 3.88 20.56
CA GLU A 154 3.06 5.01 19.96
C GLU A 154 3.38 5.13 18.48
N ASP A 155 2.38 5.57 17.71
CA ASP A 155 2.59 5.92 16.32
C ASP A 155 3.34 7.26 16.25
N LEU A 156 4.62 7.18 15.90
CA LEU A 156 5.51 8.34 15.74
C LEU A 156 5.74 8.68 14.26
N SER A 157 4.97 8.10 13.34
CA SER A 157 5.21 8.24 11.89
C SER A 157 5.22 9.70 11.45
N TRP A 158 4.25 10.51 11.90
CA TRP A 158 4.16 11.93 11.59
C TRP A 158 5.34 12.75 12.14
N GLU A 159 5.78 12.46 13.37
CA GLU A 159 6.95 13.12 13.97
C GLU A 159 8.23 12.80 13.19
N LEU A 160 8.43 11.52 12.86
CA LEU A 160 9.59 11.06 12.13
C LEU A 160 9.64 11.59 10.70
N GLU A 161 8.50 11.58 10.01
CA GLU A 161 8.36 12.15 8.67
C GLU A 161 8.69 13.65 8.66
N PHE A 162 8.10 14.42 9.59
CA PHE A 162 8.33 15.85 9.67
C PHE A 162 9.78 16.19 10.08
N ALA A 163 10.38 15.41 10.99
CA ALA A 163 11.77 15.59 11.36
C ALA A 163 12.73 15.31 10.17
N ALA A 164 12.45 14.27 9.38
CA ALA A 164 13.19 13.95 8.16
C ALA A 164 13.07 15.09 7.14
N PHE A 165 11.86 15.55 6.87
CA PHE A 165 11.60 16.66 5.95
C PHE A 165 12.34 17.96 6.36
N LEU A 166 12.32 18.32 7.65
CA LEU A 166 13.07 19.48 8.14
C LEU A 166 14.57 19.31 7.99
N THR A 167 15.08 18.07 8.12
CA THR A 167 16.50 17.77 7.93
C THR A 167 16.88 17.95 6.47
N ASP A 168 16.07 17.48 5.53
CA ASP A 168 16.32 17.64 4.10
C ASP A 168 16.34 19.12 3.70
N ILE A 169 15.43 19.95 4.24
CA ILE A 169 15.46 21.41 4.03
C ILE A 169 16.75 22.03 4.54
N ARG A 170 17.21 21.65 5.74
CA ARG A 170 18.43 22.21 6.35
C ARG A 170 19.68 21.83 5.57
N GLU A 171 19.71 20.63 5.02
CA GLU A 171 20.85 20.10 4.28
C GLU A 171 20.78 20.37 2.78
N GLY A 172 19.67 20.99 2.29
CA GLY A 172 19.45 21.29 0.88
C GLY A 172 19.34 20.03 0.02
N ARG A 173 18.82 18.94 0.58
CA ARG A 173 18.56 17.70 -0.13
C ARG A 173 17.13 17.67 -0.66
N ASP A 174 16.91 17.01 -1.79
CA ASP A 174 15.58 16.64 -2.22
C ASP A 174 15.03 15.55 -1.27
N PRO A 175 13.78 15.68 -0.79
CA PRO A 175 13.15 14.63 0.02
C PRO A 175 13.05 13.29 -0.72
N GLU A 176 13.29 12.21 0.01
CA GLU A 176 13.12 10.84 -0.50
C GLU A 176 12.35 9.99 0.53
N PRO A 177 11.08 9.59 0.25
CA PRO A 177 10.32 9.82 -0.99
C PRO A 177 9.95 11.30 -1.19
N GLY A 178 9.76 11.70 -2.44
CA GLY A 178 9.49 13.08 -2.81
C GLY A 178 8.32 13.24 -3.78
N VAL A 179 8.17 14.46 -4.30
CA VAL A 179 7.07 14.81 -5.22
C VAL A 179 7.06 13.95 -6.49
N ARG A 180 8.20 13.44 -6.93
CA ARG A 180 8.29 12.56 -8.10
C ARG A 180 7.67 11.19 -7.83
N ASP A 181 7.82 10.66 -6.62
CA ASP A 181 7.22 9.40 -6.19
C ASP A 181 5.71 9.55 -6.09
N ALA A 182 5.23 10.63 -5.46
CA ALA A 182 3.82 10.96 -5.41
C ALA A 182 3.22 11.10 -6.82
N GLN A 183 3.91 11.79 -7.74
CA GLN A 183 3.47 11.92 -9.13
C GLN A 183 3.42 10.58 -9.85
N ALA A 184 4.38 9.69 -9.61
CA ALA A 184 4.41 8.38 -10.25
C ALA A 184 3.28 7.47 -9.73
N ALA A 185 2.96 7.51 -8.45
CA ALA A 185 1.81 6.82 -7.89
C ALA A 185 0.49 7.37 -8.46
N LEU A 186 0.35 8.70 -8.54
CA LEU A 186 -0.83 9.35 -9.08
C LEU A 186 -1.07 9.01 -10.57
N ARG A 187 -0.01 8.89 -11.38
CA ARG A 187 -0.13 8.45 -12.78
C ARG A 187 -0.74 7.06 -12.93
N ILE A 188 -0.50 6.17 -11.97
CA ILE A 188 -1.13 4.84 -11.94
C ILE A 188 -2.63 4.99 -11.66
N VAL A 189 -3.00 5.83 -10.69
CA VAL A 189 -4.41 6.13 -10.39
C VAL A 189 -5.11 6.74 -11.60
N GLU A 190 -4.50 7.72 -12.28
CA GLU A 190 -5.01 8.32 -13.50
C GLU A 190 -5.21 7.30 -14.63
N ALA A 191 -4.26 6.36 -14.80
CA ALA A 191 -4.37 5.29 -15.78
C ALA A 191 -5.57 4.37 -15.49
N ILE A 192 -5.80 4.04 -14.22
CA ILE A 192 -6.95 3.23 -13.79
C ILE A 192 -8.26 3.98 -14.03
N TYR A 193 -8.35 5.26 -13.67
CA TYR A 193 -9.56 6.05 -13.93
C TYR A 193 -9.87 6.11 -15.42
N LYS A 194 -8.87 6.35 -16.25
CA LYS A 194 -9.02 6.38 -17.71
C LYS A 194 -9.47 5.02 -18.28
N GLU A 195 -8.92 3.91 -17.80
CA GLU A 195 -9.32 2.55 -18.20
C GLU A 195 -10.79 2.26 -17.85
N ASN A 196 -11.29 2.83 -16.75
CA ASN A 196 -12.66 2.66 -16.27
C ASN A 196 -13.63 3.78 -16.73
N GLY A 197 -13.21 4.65 -17.67
CA GLY A 197 -14.06 5.67 -18.27
C GLY A 197 -14.33 6.90 -17.43
N ARG A 198 -13.44 7.20 -16.50
CA ARG A 198 -13.46 8.40 -15.65
C ARG A 198 -12.37 9.37 -16.05
#